data_8bd3b7f919562f10ac936917d94efd14
#
_entry.id   8bd3b7f919562f10ac936917d94efd14
#
_cell.length_a   1.000
_cell.length_b   1.000
_cell.length_c   1.000
_cell.angle_alpha   90.00
_cell.angle_beta   90.00
_cell.angle_gamma   90.00
#
_symmetry.space_group_name_H-M   'P 1'
#
loop_
_entity.id
_entity.type
_entity.pdbx_description
1 polymer ?
#
loop_
_entity_poly.entity_id
_entity_poly.type
_entity_poly.pdbx_seq_one_letter_code
_entity_poly.pdbx_strand_id
1 'polypeptide(L)'
;MPRILLAGLFHETHTFLDGLTTLTDFQIRRGEELLDCRGDASPLGGVLEFATDNHWHIVPAIDYRAQPSATVADKVIHQFWNDLEPCLQNENFDAIYLILHGAMTSETILDVEGEILQRIRAITHVPIFGVFDLHANFSNKMATFADCLVGYRENPHTDAREAALIAARLLMRHFSTGQRPKMQIMQPGLIWPPTGTGTANDPMQSLETLARQLEASDETLWAMNVVAGFSFADTPDTGVSFVACTTG
;
A
#
# COMPACT_ATOMS: atom_id res chain seq x y z
N MET A 1 18.53 -1.92 -16.57
CA MET A 1 17.66 -0.91 -15.95
C MET A 1 16.34 -1.60 -15.66
N PRO A 2 15.95 -1.74 -14.37
CA PRO A 2 14.68 -2.35 -14.02
C PRO A 2 13.50 -1.55 -14.58
N ARG A 3 12.50 -2.25 -15.07
CA ARG A 3 11.22 -1.70 -15.54
C ARG A 3 10.18 -1.91 -14.46
N ILE A 4 9.60 -0.86 -13.92
CA ILE A 4 8.69 -0.90 -12.77
C ILE A 4 7.32 -0.42 -13.19
N LEU A 5 6.33 -1.32 -13.17
CA LEU A 5 4.94 -0.93 -13.32
C LEU A 5 4.48 -0.21 -12.06
N LEU A 6 3.99 1.02 -12.23
CA LEU A 6 3.57 1.88 -11.12
C LEU A 6 2.07 2.10 -11.17
N ALA A 7 1.38 1.74 -10.07
CA ALA A 7 -0.05 1.97 -9.92
C ALA A 7 -0.41 2.39 -8.50
N GLY A 8 -1.56 3.04 -8.33
CA GLY A 8 -2.10 3.44 -7.04
C GLY A 8 -3.60 3.22 -6.92
N LEU A 9 -4.03 2.82 -5.74
CA LEU A 9 -5.45 2.75 -5.35
C LEU A 9 -5.56 3.19 -3.89
N PHE A 10 -6.14 4.37 -3.66
CA PHE A 10 -6.06 5.03 -2.37
C PHE A 10 -7.40 5.62 -1.94
N HIS A 11 -8.03 5.01 -0.97
CA HIS A 11 -9.25 5.50 -0.33
C HIS A 11 -9.43 4.84 1.04
N GLU A 12 -9.79 5.61 2.03
CA GLU A 12 -10.18 5.16 3.37
C GLU A 12 -11.69 5.12 3.47
N THR A 13 -12.25 3.92 3.59
CA THR A 13 -13.68 3.71 3.55
C THR A 13 -14.32 3.69 4.93
N HIS A 14 -15.20 4.65 5.21
CA HIS A 14 -16.03 4.68 6.40
C HIS A 14 -17.36 3.98 6.11
N THR A 15 -17.49 2.71 6.48
CA THR A 15 -18.64 1.87 6.10
C THR A 15 -19.95 2.23 6.82
N PHE A 16 -19.91 3.06 7.86
CA PHE A 16 -21.11 3.52 8.60
C PHE A 16 -21.68 4.84 8.06
N LEU A 17 -21.11 5.41 7.01
CA LEU A 17 -21.67 6.57 6.33
C LEU A 17 -22.71 6.17 5.29
N ASP A 18 -23.77 6.96 5.19
CA ASP A 18 -24.78 6.81 4.14
C ASP A 18 -24.21 7.23 2.77
N GLY A 19 -24.72 6.60 1.71
CA GLY A 19 -24.32 6.89 0.33
C GLY A 19 -23.17 6.04 -0.15
N LEU A 20 -22.64 6.39 -1.33
CA LEU A 20 -21.53 5.68 -1.97
C LEU A 20 -20.48 6.67 -2.48
N THR A 21 -19.23 6.26 -2.38
CA THR A 21 -18.12 6.91 -3.06
C THR A 21 -18.06 6.38 -4.50
N THR A 22 -18.22 7.26 -5.47
CA THR A 22 -18.39 6.93 -6.89
C THR A 22 -17.17 7.36 -7.72
N LEU A 23 -17.13 7.01 -9.01
CA LEU A 23 -16.04 7.42 -9.91
C LEU A 23 -15.81 8.93 -9.95
N THR A 24 -16.84 9.73 -9.75
CA THR A 24 -16.73 11.20 -9.77
C THR A 24 -16.05 11.77 -8.54
N ASP A 25 -15.92 10.96 -7.47
CA ASP A 25 -15.24 11.35 -6.25
C ASP A 25 -13.74 11.04 -6.31
N PHE A 26 -13.31 10.23 -7.29
CA PHE A 26 -11.92 9.89 -7.49
C PHE A 26 -11.21 10.86 -8.43
N GLN A 27 -10.04 11.31 -8.01
CA GLN A 27 -9.02 11.81 -8.92
C GLN A 27 -8.37 10.60 -9.58
N ILE A 28 -8.46 10.54 -10.91
CA ILE A 28 -7.96 9.43 -11.71
C ILE A 28 -6.86 9.95 -12.63
N ARG A 29 -5.69 9.29 -12.59
CA ARG A 29 -4.58 9.50 -13.52
C ARG A 29 -4.30 8.22 -14.27
N ARG A 30 -4.01 8.31 -15.57
CA ARG A 30 -3.71 7.17 -16.44
C ARG A 30 -2.43 7.41 -17.23
N GLY A 31 -1.60 6.37 -17.33
CA GLY A 31 -0.37 6.42 -18.12
C GLY A 31 0.52 7.60 -17.72
N GLU A 32 0.98 8.36 -18.68
CA GLU A 32 1.91 9.48 -18.48
C GLU A 32 1.42 10.56 -17.50
N GLU A 33 0.11 10.67 -17.24
CA GLU A 33 -0.43 11.62 -16.24
C GLU A 33 0.09 11.34 -14.81
N LEU A 34 0.52 10.09 -14.51
CA LEU A 34 1.15 9.77 -13.23
C LEU A 34 2.47 10.51 -13.05
N LEU A 35 3.17 10.80 -14.14
CA LEU A 35 4.49 11.43 -14.12
C LEU A 35 4.44 12.91 -13.74
N ASP A 36 3.26 13.54 -13.79
CA ASP A 36 3.05 14.93 -13.36
C ASP A 36 3.23 15.11 -11.84
N CYS A 37 3.24 14.00 -11.07
CA CYS A 37 3.54 14.02 -9.64
C CYS A 37 5.03 14.16 -9.32
N ARG A 38 5.92 14.22 -10.32
CA ARG A 38 7.35 14.42 -10.07
C ARG A 38 7.60 15.72 -9.32
N GLY A 39 8.37 15.60 -8.22
CA GLY A 39 8.74 16.76 -7.40
C GLY A 39 7.69 17.21 -6.39
N ASP A 40 6.53 16.56 -6.33
CA ASP A 40 5.56 16.80 -5.27
C ASP A 40 5.89 16.02 -3.98
N ALA A 41 5.20 16.34 -2.88
CA ALA A 41 5.42 15.72 -1.58
C ALA A 41 4.72 14.35 -1.41
N SER A 42 4.04 13.86 -2.45
CA SER A 42 3.29 12.61 -2.38
C SER A 42 4.19 11.36 -2.38
N PRO A 43 3.68 10.20 -1.93
CA PRO A 43 4.35 8.91 -2.14
C PRO A 43 4.70 8.65 -3.61
N LEU A 44 3.80 9.01 -4.52
CA LEU A 44 4.00 8.86 -5.96
C LEU A 44 5.18 9.71 -6.46
N GLY A 45 5.23 11.01 -6.06
CA GLY A 45 6.37 11.88 -6.37
C GLY A 45 7.68 11.34 -5.84
N GLY A 46 7.69 10.79 -4.61
CA GLY A 46 8.87 10.15 -4.01
C GLY A 46 9.41 8.99 -4.83
N VAL A 47 8.54 8.09 -5.27
CA VAL A 47 8.93 6.93 -6.10
C VAL A 47 9.45 7.36 -7.47
N LEU A 48 8.81 8.35 -8.11
CA LEU A 48 9.23 8.87 -9.41
C LEU A 48 10.61 9.52 -9.35
N GLU A 49 10.91 10.24 -8.27
CA GLU A 49 12.20 10.84 -8.04
C GLU A 49 13.27 9.76 -7.78
N PHE A 50 12.97 8.79 -6.90
CA PHE A 50 13.83 7.64 -6.64
C PHE A 50 14.16 6.86 -7.92
N ALA A 51 13.15 6.63 -8.77
CA ALA A 51 13.31 5.95 -10.05
C ALA A 51 14.28 6.70 -10.98
N THR A 52 14.17 8.04 -11.01
CA THR A 52 15.06 8.88 -11.81
C THR A 52 16.51 8.75 -11.33
N ASP A 53 16.75 8.87 -10.02
CA ASP A 53 18.08 8.83 -9.41
C ASP A 53 18.76 7.47 -9.54
N ASN A 54 17.94 6.39 -9.58
CA ASN A 54 18.42 5.01 -9.65
C ASN A 54 18.27 4.37 -11.05
N HIS A 55 17.97 5.18 -12.06
CA HIS A 55 17.85 4.75 -13.45
C HIS A 55 16.81 3.63 -13.67
N TRP A 56 15.71 3.68 -12.96
CA TRP A 56 14.56 2.81 -13.23
C TRP A 56 13.75 3.34 -14.40
N HIS A 57 13.23 2.44 -15.19
CA HIS A 57 12.23 2.78 -16.20
C HIS A 57 10.84 2.58 -15.59
N ILE A 58 10.12 3.67 -15.37
CA ILE A 58 8.73 3.60 -14.91
C ILE A 58 7.81 3.27 -16.10
N VAL A 59 6.97 2.26 -15.90
CA VAL A 59 5.82 1.92 -16.73
C VAL A 59 4.59 2.44 -16.01
N PRO A 60 4.14 3.68 -16.29
CA PRO A 60 3.04 4.28 -15.54
C PRO A 60 1.72 3.64 -15.98
N ALA A 61 0.98 3.06 -15.02
CA ALA A 61 -0.30 2.43 -15.29
C ALA A 61 -1.47 3.35 -14.91
N ILE A 62 -1.89 3.31 -13.65
CA ILE A 62 -3.06 4.08 -13.17
C ILE A 62 -2.87 4.50 -11.71
N ASP A 63 -3.51 5.60 -11.32
CA ASP A 63 -3.62 6.03 -9.92
C ASP A 63 -5.04 6.55 -9.66
N TYR A 64 -5.77 5.91 -8.76
CA TYR A 64 -7.11 6.27 -8.32
C TYR A 64 -7.05 6.74 -6.87
N ARG A 65 -7.43 7.98 -6.60
CA ARG A 65 -7.44 8.58 -5.27
C ARG A 65 -8.73 9.28 -4.94
N ALA A 66 -9.31 8.97 -3.79
CA ALA A 66 -10.40 9.75 -3.23
C ALA A 66 -10.14 10.09 -1.76
N GLN A 67 -10.78 11.15 -1.28
CA GLN A 67 -10.77 11.51 0.13
C GLN A 67 -11.54 10.45 0.94
N PRO A 68 -11.24 10.26 2.24
CA PRO A 68 -12.00 9.39 3.11
C PRO A 68 -13.50 9.68 3.02
N SER A 69 -14.32 8.65 2.77
CA SER A 69 -15.76 8.80 2.56
C SER A 69 -16.49 7.45 2.75
N ALA A 70 -17.75 7.36 2.30
CA ALA A 70 -18.61 6.19 2.40
C ALA A 70 -18.10 4.99 1.56
N THR A 71 -18.76 3.86 1.68
CA THR A 71 -18.49 2.63 0.92
C THR A 71 -18.34 2.90 -0.57
N VAL A 72 -17.33 2.30 -1.18
CA VAL A 72 -17.03 2.51 -2.60
C VAL A 72 -17.99 1.71 -3.47
N ALA A 73 -18.54 2.34 -4.51
CA ALA A 73 -19.35 1.63 -5.48
C ALA A 73 -18.55 0.58 -6.24
N ASP A 74 -19.07 -0.63 -6.38
CA ASP A 74 -18.36 -1.74 -7.09
C ASP A 74 -17.91 -1.35 -8.51
N LYS A 75 -18.64 -0.44 -9.17
CA LYS A 75 -18.28 0.08 -10.49
C LYS A 75 -16.90 0.77 -10.51
N VAL A 76 -16.47 1.36 -9.39
CA VAL A 76 -15.13 1.96 -9.27
C VAL A 76 -14.06 0.87 -9.36
N ILE A 77 -14.26 -0.22 -8.61
CA ILE A 77 -13.31 -1.34 -8.57
C ILE A 77 -13.26 -2.06 -9.93
N HIS A 78 -14.41 -2.25 -10.57
CA HIS A 78 -14.48 -2.80 -11.92
C HIS A 78 -13.75 -1.90 -12.93
N GLN A 79 -13.95 -0.57 -12.87
CA GLN A 79 -13.27 0.35 -13.78
C GLN A 79 -11.76 0.39 -13.51
N PHE A 80 -11.35 0.43 -12.24
CA PHE A 80 -9.94 0.35 -11.87
C PHE A 80 -9.29 -0.91 -12.45
N TRP A 81 -9.93 -2.07 -12.31
CA TRP A 81 -9.41 -3.31 -12.87
C TRP A 81 -9.33 -3.28 -14.40
N ASN A 82 -10.38 -2.80 -15.06
CA ASN A 82 -10.41 -2.67 -16.52
C ASN A 82 -9.31 -1.73 -17.06
N ASP A 83 -8.91 -0.74 -16.29
CA ASP A 83 -7.82 0.17 -16.66
C ASP A 83 -6.44 -0.45 -16.33
N LEU A 84 -6.31 -1.24 -15.26
CA LEU A 84 -5.03 -1.85 -14.84
C LEU A 84 -4.67 -3.11 -15.63
N GLU A 85 -5.64 -4.00 -15.86
CA GLU A 85 -5.39 -5.33 -16.45
C GLU A 85 -4.67 -5.27 -17.81
N PRO A 86 -5.02 -4.36 -18.74
CA PRO A 86 -4.29 -4.22 -20.01
C PRO A 86 -2.81 -3.85 -19.81
N CYS A 87 -2.48 -3.04 -18.80
CA CYS A 87 -1.09 -2.72 -18.49
C CYS A 87 -0.32 -3.94 -18.00
N LEU A 88 -0.97 -4.79 -17.19
CA LEU A 88 -0.36 -6.04 -16.71
C LEU A 88 -0.13 -7.07 -17.82
N GLN A 89 -0.99 -7.09 -18.84
CA GLN A 89 -0.93 -8.07 -19.93
C GLN A 89 -0.03 -7.64 -21.11
N ASN A 90 0.03 -6.34 -21.39
CA ASN A 90 0.64 -5.82 -22.62
C ASN A 90 1.99 -5.16 -22.39
N GLU A 91 2.34 -4.80 -21.17
CA GLU A 91 3.61 -4.15 -20.85
C GLU A 91 4.64 -5.14 -20.32
N ASN A 92 5.91 -4.85 -20.58
CA ASN A 92 7.02 -5.59 -20.00
C ASN A 92 7.53 -4.85 -18.76
N PHE A 93 7.57 -5.54 -17.62
CA PHE A 93 8.09 -5.00 -16.37
C PHE A 93 8.76 -6.10 -15.54
N ASP A 94 9.71 -5.70 -14.70
CA ASP A 94 10.48 -6.59 -13.83
C ASP A 94 9.90 -6.67 -12.42
N ALA A 95 9.14 -5.65 -12.02
CA ALA A 95 8.43 -5.59 -10.75
C ALA A 95 7.23 -4.65 -10.83
N ILE A 96 6.34 -4.75 -9.85
CA ILE A 96 5.22 -3.85 -9.63
C ILE A 96 5.46 -3.05 -8.35
N TYR A 97 5.23 -1.74 -8.41
CA TYR A 97 5.21 -0.86 -7.25
C TYR A 97 3.81 -0.29 -7.07
N LEU A 98 3.22 -0.49 -5.88
CA LEU A 98 1.86 -0.06 -5.57
C LEU A 98 1.84 1.01 -4.48
N ILE A 99 0.93 1.97 -4.64
CA ILE A 99 0.59 2.95 -3.61
C ILE A 99 -0.84 2.69 -3.19
N LEU A 100 -1.01 2.13 -2.00
CA LEU A 100 -2.30 1.67 -1.48
C LEU A 100 -2.69 2.45 -0.23
N HIS A 101 -3.99 2.49 0.10
CA HIS A 101 -4.42 2.84 1.45
C HIS A 101 -4.41 1.61 2.35
N GLY A 102 -5.09 0.56 1.98
CA GLY A 102 -5.22 -0.67 2.76
C GLY A 102 -6.49 -0.76 3.61
N ALA A 103 -7.42 0.19 3.47
CA ALA A 103 -8.71 0.19 4.17
C ALA A 103 -9.89 0.48 3.21
N MET A 104 -9.75 0.12 1.94
CA MET A 104 -10.82 0.30 0.98
C MET A 104 -11.82 -0.85 1.03
N THR A 105 -13.10 -0.50 1.12
CA THR A 105 -14.23 -1.43 1.11
C THR A 105 -15.23 -0.98 0.05
N SER A 106 -15.70 -1.91 -0.78
CA SER A 106 -16.77 -1.65 -1.74
C SER A 106 -18.08 -2.33 -1.32
N GLU A 107 -19.12 -2.17 -2.13
CA GLU A 107 -20.45 -2.75 -1.83
C GLU A 107 -20.40 -4.27 -1.63
N THR A 108 -19.54 -4.98 -2.37
CA THR A 108 -19.45 -6.46 -2.31
C THR A 108 -18.06 -6.99 -1.96
N ILE A 109 -17.01 -6.16 -2.01
CA ILE A 109 -15.63 -6.54 -1.72
C ILE A 109 -15.18 -5.83 -0.44
N LEU A 110 -15.04 -6.58 0.66
CA LEU A 110 -14.70 -6.03 1.98
C LEU A 110 -13.20 -5.71 2.12
N ASP A 111 -12.33 -6.34 1.34
CA ASP A 111 -10.89 -6.14 1.24
C ASP A 111 -10.54 -5.91 -0.23
N VAL A 112 -10.63 -4.66 -0.65
CA VAL A 112 -10.41 -4.29 -2.06
C VAL A 112 -8.93 -4.44 -2.43
N GLU A 113 -8.01 -4.00 -1.59
CA GLU A 113 -6.57 -4.10 -1.86
C GLU A 113 -6.12 -5.55 -1.96
N GLY A 114 -6.56 -6.41 -1.04
CA GLY A 114 -6.25 -7.84 -1.10
C GLY A 114 -6.84 -8.52 -2.33
N GLU A 115 -8.04 -8.15 -2.74
CA GLU A 115 -8.66 -8.65 -3.97
C GLU A 115 -7.89 -8.22 -5.22
N ILE A 116 -7.46 -6.97 -5.31
CA ILE A 116 -6.66 -6.45 -6.43
C ILE A 116 -5.29 -7.16 -6.48
N LEU A 117 -4.62 -7.32 -5.34
CA LEU A 117 -3.36 -8.04 -5.24
C LEU A 117 -3.50 -9.50 -5.69
N GLN A 118 -4.59 -10.18 -5.31
CA GLN A 118 -4.90 -11.53 -5.75
C GLN A 118 -5.08 -11.61 -7.27
N ARG A 119 -5.81 -10.67 -7.88
CA ARG A 119 -6.00 -10.59 -9.33
C ARG A 119 -4.69 -10.32 -10.06
N ILE A 120 -3.86 -9.40 -9.57
CA ILE A 120 -2.53 -9.15 -10.14
C ILE A 120 -1.69 -10.42 -10.11
N ARG A 121 -1.67 -11.12 -8.97
CA ARG A 121 -0.89 -12.34 -8.79
C ARG A 121 -1.35 -13.49 -9.67
N ALA A 122 -2.61 -13.52 -10.10
CA ALA A 122 -3.12 -14.49 -11.08
C ALA A 122 -2.56 -14.25 -12.50
N ILE A 123 -2.12 -13.03 -12.82
CA ILE A 123 -1.56 -12.67 -14.13
C ILE A 123 -0.03 -12.79 -14.13
N THR A 124 0.65 -12.39 -13.05
CA THR A 124 2.10 -12.28 -13.01
C THR A 124 2.73 -12.76 -11.71
N HIS A 125 3.98 -13.25 -11.80
CA HIS A 125 4.78 -13.69 -10.67
C HIS A 125 5.94 -12.73 -10.31
N VAL A 126 6.04 -11.57 -10.96
CA VAL A 126 7.07 -10.58 -10.64
C VAL A 126 6.92 -10.07 -9.19
N PRO A 127 7.97 -9.55 -8.58
CA PRO A 127 7.89 -8.95 -7.25
C PRO A 127 6.86 -7.82 -7.18
N ILE A 128 6.05 -7.79 -6.11
CA ILE A 128 5.10 -6.72 -5.80
C ILE A 128 5.55 -6.05 -4.52
N PHE A 129 6.00 -4.81 -4.64
CA PHE A 129 6.38 -3.94 -3.53
C PHE A 129 5.48 -2.72 -3.51
N GLY A 130 5.47 -2.02 -2.39
CA GLY A 130 4.68 -0.79 -2.32
C GLY A 130 4.59 -0.21 -0.93
N VAL A 131 3.74 0.78 -0.81
CA VAL A 131 3.48 1.51 0.42
C VAL A 131 1.99 1.51 0.73
N PHE A 132 1.64 1.56 2.02
CA PHE A 132 0.26 1.67 2.48
C PHE A 132 0.14 2.61 3.69
N ASP A 133 -1.09 3.03 3.98
CA ASP A 133 -1.37 3.94 5.09
C ASP A 133 -1.34 3.21 6.44
N LEU A 134 -0.91 3.90 7.50
CA LEU A 134 -0.90 3.39 8.88
C LEU A 134 -2.30 2.93 9.35
N HIS A 135 -3.37 3.52 8.82
CA HIS A 135 -4.76 3.17 9.13
C HIS A 135 -5.31 2.02 8.26
N ALA A 136 -4.47 1.25 7.60
CA ALA A 136 -4.92 0.08 6.87
C ALA A 136 -5.63 -0.93 7.81
N ASN A 137 -6.67 -1.59 7.31
CA ASN A 137 -7.20 -2.83 7.87
C ASN A 137 -6.53 -3.99 7.14
N PHE A 138 -5.27 -4.25 7.52
CA PHE A 138 -4.38 -5.10 6.74
C PHE A 138 -4.82 -6.56 6.79
N SER A 139 -5.05 -7.16 5.62
CA SER A 139 -5.60 -8.51 5.50
C SER A 139 -4.56 -9.60 5.27
N ASN A 140 -4.97 -10.85 5.50
CA ASN A 140 -4.18 -12.03 5.12
C ASN A 140 -3.97 -12.11 3.59
N LYS A 141 -4.91 -11.63 2.77
CA LYS A 141 -4.73 -11.57 1.32
C LYS A 141 -3.62 -10.60 0.94
N MET A 142 -3.59 -9.41 1.53
CA MET A 142 -2.51 -8.44 1.30
C MET A 142 -1.15 -9.06 1.63
N ALA A 143 -1.02 -9.73 2.77
CA ALA A 143 0.22 -10.42 3.16
C ALA A 143 0.60 -11.57 2.22
N THR A 144 -0.39 -12.26 1.65
CA THR A 144 -0.16 -13.45 0.79
C THR A 144 0.25 -13.06 -0.62
N PHE A 145 -0.35 -12.03 -1.19
CA PHE A 145 -0.23 -11.73 -2.62
C PHE A 145 0.77 -10.63 -2.96
N ALA A 146 1.20 -9.80 -2.00
CA ALA A 146 2.35 -8.93 -2.17
C ALA A 146 3.61 -9.55 -1.53
N ASP A 147 4.78 -9.03 -1.90
CA ASP A 147 6.07 -9.52 -1.37
C ASP A 147 6.59 -8.63 -0.25
N CYS A 148 6.42 -7.32 -0.38
CA CYS A 148 6.83 -6.35 0.66
C CYS A 148 6.03 -5.05 0.53
N LEU A 149 5.21 -4.77 1.53
CA LEU A 149 4.52 -3.50 1.68
C LEU A 149 5.03 -2.80 2.94
N VAL A 150 5.30 -1.50 2.83
CA VAL A 150 5.78 -0.66 3.94
C VAL A 150 4.68 0.29 4.35
N GLY A 151 4.28 0.26 5.61
CA GLY A 151 3.31 1.18 6.17
C GLY A 151 3.90 2.55 6.49
N TYR A 152 3.06 3.60 6.51
CA TYR A 152 3.42 4.85 7.16
C TYR A 152 3.70 4.58 8.64
N ARG A 153 4.63 5.32 9.21
CA ARG A 153 5.12 5.16 10.58
C ARG A 153 4.70 6.30 11.50
N GLU A 154 4.09 7.33 10.93
CA GLU A 154 3.71 8.55 11.64
C GLU A 154 2.23 8.88 11.45
N ASN A 155 1.59 9.31 12.51
CA ASN A 155 0.28 9.93 12.49
C ASN A 155 0.34 11.20 13.38
N PRO A 156 0.18 12.42 12.79
CA PRO A 156 -0.15 12.71 11.37
C PRO A 156 0.89 12.20 10.35
N HIS A 157 0.45 11.89 9.13
CA HIS A 157 1.24 11.25 8.06
C HIS A 157 2.29 12.19 7.45
N THR A 158 3.29 12.57 8.24
CA THR A 158 4.40 13.43 7.78
C THR A 158 5.44 12.65 6.99
N ASP A 159 5.43 11.33 7.11
CA ASP A 159 6.40 10.39 6.53
C ASP A 159 5.90 9.61 5.30
N ALA A 160 4.71 9.90 4.79
CA ALA A 160 4.11 9.14 3.67
C ALA A 160 5.04 9.01 2.45
N ARG A 161 5.74 10.09 2.08
CA ARG A 161 6.74 10.10 1.02
C ARG A 161 7.97 9.25 1.40
N GLU A 162 8.46 9.35 2.63
CA GLU A 162 9.62 8.59 3.11
C GLU A 162 9.31 7.09 3.18
N ALA A 163 8.13 6.69 3.62
CA ALA A 163 7.69 5.29 3.59
C ALA A 163 7.74 4.71 2.17
N ALA A 164 7.31 5.49 1.17
CA ALA A 164 7.42 5.09 -0.23
C ALA A 164 8.89 4.95 -0.68
N LEU A 165 9.77 5.83 -0.24
CA LEU A 165 11.21 5.72 -0.51
C LEU A 165 11.82 4.49 0.17
N ILE A 166 11.39 4.15 1.39
CA ILE A 166 11.83 2.92 2.07
C ILE A 166 11.45 1.69 1.25
N ALA A 167 10.18 1.59 0.82
CA ALA A 167 9.72 0.47 -0.01
C ALA A 167 10.49 0.39 -1.35
N ALA A 168 10.82 1.53 -1.97
CA ALA A 168 11.62 1.57 -3.20
C ALA A 168 13.07 1.10 -2.95
N ARG A 169 13.69 1.48 -1.82
CA ARG A 169 15.01 0.95 -1.41
C ARG A 169 14.99 -0.56 -1.17
N LEU A 170 13.91 -1.10 -0.60
CA LEU A 170 13.75 -2.54 -0.40
C LEU A 170 13.55 -3.27 -1.74
N LEU A 171 12.85 -2.71 -2.70
CA LEU A 171 12.77 -3.24 -4.06
C LEU A 171 14.14 -3.22 -4.74
N MET A 172 14.93 -2.16 -4.56
CA MET A 172 16.31 -2.12 -5.06
C MET A 172 17.19 -3.19 -4.39
N ARG A 173 17.03 -3.41 -3.07
CA ARG A 173 17.70 -4.49 -2.36
C ARG A 173 17.35 -5.86 -2.94
N HIS A 174 16.07 -6.10 -3.28
CA HIS A 174 15.66 -7.31 -3.99
C HIS A 174 16.43 -7.49 -5.30
N PHE A 175 16.49 -6.48 -6.15
CA PHE A 175 17.24 -6.57 -7.42
C PHE A 175 18.74 -6.80 -7.23
N SER A 176 19.34 -6.24 -6.20
CA SER A 176 20.79 -6.36 -5.96
C SER A 176 21.18 -7.68 -5.33
N THR A 177 20.32 -8.29 -4.51
CA THR A 177 20.64 -9.51 -3.75
C THR A 177 19.98 -10.77 -4.32
N GLY A 178 18.94 -10.63 -5.11
CA GLY A 178 18.06 -11.73 -5.55
C GLY A 178 17.17 -12.30 -4.43
N GLN A 179 17.28 -11.79 -3.21
CA GLN A 179 16.41 -12.20 -2.09
C GLN A 179 15.01 -11.64 -2.29
N ARG A 180 13.99 -12.44 -2.02
CA ARG A 180 12.58 -12.05 -2.13
C ARG A 180 11.92 -12.26 -0.78
N PRO A 181 11.53 -11.18 -0.10
CA PRO A 181 10.88 -11.27 1.20
C PRO A 181 9.46 -11.85 1.07
N LYS A 182 8.95 -12.29 2.20
CA LYS A 182 7.53 -12.66 2.37
C LYS A 182 6.97 -11.88 3.54
N MET A 183 5.68 -11.63 3.51
CA MET A 183 5.00 -10.99 4.60
C MET A 183 4.35 -12.01 5.53
N GLN A 184 4.44 -11.74 6.82
CA GLN A 184 3.77 -12.46 7.89
C GLN A 184 2.93 -11.46 8.66
N ILE A 185 1.69 -11.82 8.98
CA ILE A 185 0.75 -10.96 9.69
C ILE A 185 0.32 -11.59 11.01
N MET A 186 0.17 -10.74 12.03
CA MET A 186 -0.50 -11.08 13.28
C MET A 186 -1.55 -10.02 13.58
N GLN A 187 -2.79 -10.47 13.82
CA GLN A 187 -3.93 -9.64 14.23
C GLN A 187 -4.29 -9.98 15.68
N PRO A 188 -4.04 -9.08 16.65
CA PRO A 188 -4.27 -9.37 18.06
C PRO A 188 -5.75 -9.30 18.49
N GLY A 189 -6.67 -8.97 17.56
CA GLY A 189 -8.08 -8.78 17.86
C GLY A 189 -8.39 -7.48 18.60
N LEU A 190 -7.59 -6.45 18.39
CA LEU A 190 -7.73 -5.13 18.99
C LEU A 190 -8.23 -4.13 17.94
N ILE A 191 -9.18 -3.29 18.34
CA ILE A 191 -9.64 -2.13 17.55
C ILE A 191 -9.35 -0.88 18.37
N TRP A 192 -8.56 0.03 17.81
CA TRP A 192 -8.29 1.31 18.45
C TRP A 192 -9.23 2.41 17.95
N PRO A 193 -9.65 3.32 18.84
CA PRO A 193 -10.30 4.53 18.39
C PRO A 193 -9.29 5.42 17.63
N PRO A 194 -9.73 6.32 16.73
CA PRO A 194 -8.82 7.19 15.99
C PRO A 194 -7.87 8.02 16.88
N THR A 195 -8.31 8.36 18.08
CA THR A 195 -7.49 9.08 19.08
C THR A 195 -6.34 8.22 19.64
N GLY A 196 -6.37 6.90 19.45
CA GLY A 196 -5.32 5.97 19.89
C GLY A 196 -4.27 5.65 18.82
N THR A 197 -4.40 6.22 17.61
CA THR A 197 -3.50 5.91 16.48
C THR A 197 -2.35 6.93 16.33
N GLY A 198 -2.33 7.99 17.13
CA GLY A 198 -1.28 9.02 17.08
C GLY A 198 0.07 8.49 17.54
N THR A 199 1.10 8.68 16.74
CA THR A 199 2.44 8.10 16.98
C THR A 199 3.35 8.93 17.90
N ALA A 200 2.92 10.13 18.27
CA ALA A 200 3.63 10.96 19.24
C ALA A 200 3.50 10.47 20.69
N ASN A 201 2.57 9.57 20.97
CA ASN A 201 2.26 9.06 22.30
C ASN A 201 2.07 7.54 22.28
N ASP A 202 2.09 6.92 23.47
CA ASP A 202 1.73 5.52 23.65
C ASP A 202 0.24 5.26 23.37
N PRO A 203 -0.09 4.07 22.85
CA PRO A 203 0.80 2.92 22.66
C PRO A 203 1.65 2.96 21.39
N MET A 204 1.31 3.78 20.40
CA MET A 204 1.96 3.78 19.08
C MET A 204 3.45 4.16 19.15
N GLN A 205 3.82 5.15 19.97
CA GLN A 205 5.21 5.58 20.11
C GLN A 205 6.15 4.43 20.52
N SER A 206 5.76 3.67 21.56
CA SER A 206 6.54 2.54 22.03
C SER A 206 6.59 1.40 21.01
N LEU A 207 5.49 1.12 20.34
CA LEU A 207 5.39 0.05 19.33
C LEU A 207 6.22 0.39 18.09
N GLU A 208 6.17 1.62 17.59
CA GLU A 208 7.01 2.06 16.47
C GLU A 208 8.50 2.06 16.84
N THR A 209 8.82 2.47 18.07
CA THR A 209 10.21 2.39 18.57
C THR A 209 10.71 0.95 18.59
N LEU A 210 9.91 0.02 19.12
CA LEU A 210 10.25 -1.40 19.15
C LEU A 210 10.39 -1.97 17.73
N ALA A 211 9.49 -1.64 16.83
CA ALA A 211 9.54 -2.10 15.44
C ALA A 211 10.85 -1.66 14.75
N ARG A 212 11.30 -0.42 14.95
CA ARG A 212 12.59 0.09 14.43
C ARG A 212 13.80 -0.62 15.06
N GLN A 213 13.73 -0.95 16.34
CA GLN A 213 14.78 -1.73 17.02
C GLN A 213 14.88 -3.15 16.46
N LEU A 214 13.76 -3.80 16.18
CA LEU A 214 13.72 -5.12 15.55
C LEU A 214 14.33 -5.10 14.15
N GLU A 215 13.93 -4.13 13.31
CA GLU A 215 14.55 -3.94 11.98
C GLU A 215 16.06 -3.73 12.04
N ALA A 216 16.54 -2.97 13.03
CA ALA A 216 17.97 -2.70 13.19
C ALA A 216 18.77 -3.91 13.72
N SER A 217 18.11 -4.85 14.39
CA SER A 217 18.75 -6.00 15.05
C SER A 217 18.80 -7.26 14.18
N ASP A 218 17.99 -7.32 13.10
CA ASP A 218 17.85 -8.50 12.24
C ASP A 218 17.85 -8.11 10.76
N GLU A 219 18.92 -8.43 10.07
CA GLU A 219 19.06 -8.14 8.63
C GLU A 219 18.07 -8.91 7.75
N THR A 220 17.48 -10.00 8.24
CA THR A 220 16.45 -10.74 7.51
C THR A 220 15.09 -10.07 7.59
N LEU A 221 14.87 -9.24 8.60
CA LEU A 221 13.67 -8.43 8.76
C LEU A 221 13.81 -7.14 7.95
N TRP A 222 13.16 -7.09 6.80
CA TRP A 222 13.25 -5.96 5.87
C TRP A 222 12.36 -4.78 6.26
N ALA A 223 11.19 -5.08 6.82
CA ALA A 223 10.29 -4.08 7.39
C ALA A 223 9.44 -4.71 8.49
N MET A 224 9.16 -3.94 9.54
CA MET A 224 8.21 -4.27 10.59
C MET A 224 7.18 -3.15 10.68
N ASN A 225 5.96 -3.44 10.26
CA ASN A 225 4.88 -2.46 10.25
C ASN A 225 3.99 -2.64 11.47
N VAL A 226 3.73 -1.53 12.16
CA VAL A 226 2.69 -1.42 13.20
C VAL A 226 1.49 -0.77 12.54
N VAL A 227 0.46 -1.54 12.26
CA VAL A 227 -0.73 -1.08 11.55
C VAL A 227 -1.81 -0.77 12.56
N ALA A 228 -2.19 0.50 12.66
CA ALA A 228 -3.14 0.95 13.68
C ALA A 228 -4.59 0.53 13.41
N GLY A 229 -4.91 0.30 12.15
CA GLY A 229 -6.27 -0.02 11.70
C GLY A 229 -7.17 1.21 11.60
N PHE A 230 -8.28 1.05 10.90
CA PHE A 230 -9.34 2.05 10.74
C PHE A 230 -10.64 1.53 11.33
N SER A 231 -11.00 2.02 12.51
CA SER A 231 -12.12 1.50 13.30
C SER A 231 -13.52 1.85 12.76
N PHE A 232 -13.62 2.72 11.75
CA PHE A 232 -14.89 3.07 11.11
C PHE A 232 -15.22 2.18 9.91
N ALA A 233 -14.66 0.99 9.86
CA ALA A 233 -14.98 -0.04 8.87
C ALA A 233 -15.58 -1.28 9.56
N ASP A 234 -16.67 -1.81 9.03
CA ASP A 234 -17.29 -3.07 9.47
C ASP A 234 -16.84 -4.21 8.55
N THR A 235 -15.59 -4.64 8.73
CA THR A 235 -14.99 -5.72 7.94
C THR A 235 -14.31 -6.74 8.86
N PRO A 236 -14.10 -7.99 8.40
CA PRO A 236 -13.40 -9.01 9.18
C PRO A 236 -11.96 -8.65 9.56
N ASP A 237 -11.30 -7.80 8.75
CA ASP A 237 -9.90 -7.42 8.93
C ASP A 237 -9.73 -6.12 9.73
N THR A 238 -10.83 -5.51 10.18
CA THR A 238 -10.81 -4.24 10.93
C THR A 238 -10.03 -4.38 12.23
N GLY A 239 -9.02 -3.54 12.40
CA GLY A 239 -8.27 -3.41 13.63
C GLY A 239 -6.75 -3.41 13.46
N VAL A 240 -6.09 -3.52 14.61
CA VAL A 240 -4.63 -3.51 14.70
C VAL A 240 -4.03 -4.76 14.09
N SER A 241 -2.95 -4.58 13.35
CA SER A 241 -2.13 -5.71 12.90
C SER A 241 -0.64 -5.37 12.96
N PHE A 242 0.18 -6.42 13.03
CA PHE A 242 1.63 -6.35 12.92
C PHE A 242 2.04 -7.14 11.70
N VAL A 243 2.82 -6.49 10.81
CA VAL A 243 3.20 -7.11 9.53
C VAL A 243 4.70 -7.06 9.37
N ALA A 244 5.32 -8.24 9.40
CA ALA A 244 6.76 -8.42 9.16
C ALA A 244 7.01 -8.77 7.69
N CYS A 245 7.90 -8.05 7.03
CA CYS A 245 8.46 -8.41 5.73
C CYS A 245 9.84 -9.04 5.96
N THR A 246 10.00 -10.32 5.70
CA THR A 246 11.24 -11.05 6.06
C THR A 246 11.70 -12.02 4.97
N THR A 247 13.00 -12.28 4.96
CA THR A 247 13.65 -13.30 4.11
C THR A 247 14.11 -14.53 4.90
N GLY A 248 13.91 -14.54 6.21
CA GLY A 248 14.27 -15.63 7.14
C GLY A 248 13.08 -16.38 7.71
#